data_98db25c08e8ab917fdd040649b0e4c08
#
_entry.id   98db25c08e8ab917fdd040649b0e4c08
#
_cell.length_a   1.000
_cell.length_b   1.000
_cell.length_c   1.000
_cell.angle_alpha   90.00
_cell.angle_beta   90.00
_cell.angle_gamma   90.00
#
_symmetry.space_group_name_H-M   'P 1'
#
loop_
_entity.id
_entity.type
_entity.pdbx_description
1 polymer ?
#
loop_
_entity_poly.entity_id
_entity_poly.type
_entity_poly.pdbx_seq_one_letter_code
_entity_poly.pdbx_strand_id
1 'polypeptide(L)'
;MGFGDLSPTGSRGRAPGLMASALLAEVLRGGHVESVHSGSVVVCDAEGAVVFAAGDPERAAFPRSAIKALQALPLLASRTADRFALTDAELALACASHSGLPIHVQTAQAMLHKAGRDGTCLECGIHWPSSTTAARALAAAGHTPTALHNNCSGKHAGFVCTAVAAGQDPAGYIGPDHPTMRAVTGAVAAVTGAALGAENRGVDGCSIPTFLTPLRALATGFARFGTGRRLPAEFAAASVRLRRAVAAHPAMIAGEGRFDTEITAALGETAFVKTGAEGVHAGALPALGLGFALKVDDGAGRAADAATAALLLRFLPAHAVLERWARQVLTNWNGLAVGELRAV
;
A
#
# COMPACT_ATOMS: atom_id res chain seq x y z
N MET A 1 -17.67 31.45 18.91
CA MET A 1 -17.96 30.89 17.59
C MET A 1 -18.87 29.70 17.80
N GLY A 2 -20.16 29.85 17.45
CA GLY A 2 -21.18 28.84 17.71
C GLY A 2 -21.07 27.68 16.73
N PHE A 3 -21.28 26.47 17.23
CA PHE A 3 -21.49 25.30 16.36
C PHE A 3 -22.78 25.52 15.59
N GLY A 4 -22.67 25.63 14.26
CA GLY A 4 -23.82 25.72 13.38
C GLY A 4 -24.66 24.45 13.47
N ASP A 5 -25.98 24.62 13.31
CA ASP A 5 -26.99 23.56 13.34
C ASP A 5 -26.63 22.40 12.39
N LEU A 6 -26.27 21.25 12.96
CA LEU A 6 -26.04 19.99 12.24
C LEU A 6 -27.34 19.20 12.15
N SER A 7 -28.41 19.83 11.67
CA SER A 7 -29.62 19.09 11.32
C SER A 7 -29.33 18.09 10.19
N PRO A 8 -29.63 16.80 10.34
CA PRO A 8 -29.37 15.80 9.31
C PRO A 8 -30.37 16.02 8.15
N THR A 9 -30.00 16.83 7.18
CA THR A 9 -30.77 16.95 5.93
C THR A 9 -30.45 15.76 5.03
N GLY A 10 -31.40 14.86 4.91
CA GLY A 10 -31.46 13.82 3.88
C GLY A 10 -30.84 12.49 4.30
N SER A 11 -31.67 11.54 4.70
CA SER A 11 -31.39 10.13 4.61
C SER A 11 -31.03 9.79 3.16
N ARG A 12 -29.73 9.76 2.85
CA ARG A 12 -29.27 9.07 1.63
C ARG A 12 -29.65 7.61 1.83
N GLY A 13 -30.75 7.20 1.19
CA GLY A 13 -31.22 5.84 1.20
C GLY A 13 -30.06 4.90 0.89
N ARG A 14 -29.82 3.95 1.78
CA ARG A 14 -28.86 2.85 1.55
C ARG A 14 -29.28 2.18 0.25
N ALA A 15 -28.40 2.13 -0.74
CA ALA A 15 -28.67 1.37 -1.97
C ALA A 15 -29.06 -0.07 -1.59
N PRO A 16 -30.13 -0.63 -2.18
CA PRO A 16 -30.56 -1.99 -1.88
C PRO A 16 -29.44 -2.95 -2.25
N GLY A 17 -28.93 -3.73 -1.27
CA GLY A 17 -27.95 -4.79 -1.50
C GLY A 17 -26.56 -4.61 -0.88
N LEU A 18 -26.22 -3.47 -0.27
CA LEU A 18 -24.93 -3.31 0.43
C LEU A 18 -24.95 -4.14 1.74
N MET A 19 -24.07 -5.14 1.81
CA MET A 19 -23.84 -5.87 3.07
C MET A 19 -23.33 -4.91 4.13
N ALA A 20 -23.73 -5.14 5.40
CA ALA A 20 -23.25 -4.32 6.51
C ALA A 20 -21.75 -4.53 6.71
N SER A 21 -21.05 -3.47 7.12
CA SER A 21 -19.64 -3.60 7.55
C SER A 21 -19.53 -4.59 8.72
N ALA A 22 -18.49 -5.43 8.69
CA ALA A 22 -18.18 -6.34 9.78
C ALA A 22 -17.34 -5.62 10.85
N LEU A 23 -17.44 -6.03 12.10
CA LEU A 23 -16.50 -5.65 13.14
C LEU A 23 -15.15 -6.30 12.82
N LEU A 24 -14.09 -5.50 12.73
CA LEU A 24 -12.74 -5.96 12.35
C LEU A 24 -11.75 -5.92 13.52
N ALA A 25 -11.87 -4.90 14.36
CA ALA A 25 -11.01 -4.75 15.53
C ALA A 25 -11.72 -3.94 16.62
N GLU A 26 -11.28 -4.13 17.86
CA GLU A 26 -11.73 -3.36 19.02
C GLU A 26 -10.56 -2.96 19.91
N VAL A 27 -10.73 -1.86 20.60
CA VAL A 27 -9.81 -1.37 21.63
C VAL A 27 -10.47 -1.57 22.99
N LEU A 28 -9.75 -2.21 23.90
CA LEU A 28 -10.19 -2.42 25.26
C LEU A 28 -9.37 -1.60 26.24
N ARG A 29 -10.04 -1.14 27.29
CA ARG A 29 -9.40 -0.54 28.47
C ARG A 29 -10.02 -1.07 29.74
N GLY A 30 -9.20 -1.59 30.65
CA GLY A 30 -9.69 -2.22 31.88
C GLY A 30 -10.70 -3.34 31.67
N GLY A 31 -10.60 -4.06 30.54
CA GLY A 31 -11.53 -5.14 30.16
C GLY A 31 -12.82 -4.69 29.45
N HIS A 32 -13.04 -3.39 29.31
CA HIS A 32 -14.22 -2.82 28.62
C HIS A 32 -13.87 -2.32 27.22
N VAL A 33 -14.79 -2.47 26.26
CA VAL A 33 -14.63 -1.93 24.91
C VAL A 33 -14.67 -0.41 24.95
N GLU A 34 -13.56 0.24 24.56
CA GLU A 34 -13.42 1.69 24.49
C GLU A 34 -13.74 2.23 23.10
N SER A 35 -13.36 1.49 22.04
CA SER A 35 -13.69 1.82 20.65
C SER A 35 -13.74 0.58 19.77
N VAL A 36 -14.46 0.69 18.65
CA VAL A 36 -14.62 -0.37 17.65
C VAL A 36 -14.27 0.15 16.27
N HIS A 37 -13.77 -0.75 15.43
CA HIS A 37 -13.40 -0.47 14.04
C HIS A 37 -14.09 -1.49 13.14
N SER A 38 -15.00 -1.02 12.29
CA SER A 38 -15.72 -1.85 11.33
C SER A 38 -15.15 -1.67 9.93
N GLY A 39 -15.48 -2.58 9.02
CA GLY A 39 -15.01 -2.50 7.65
C GLY A 39 -15.41 -3.71 6.81
N SER A 40 -14.67 -3.90 5.71
CA SER A 40 -14.85 -5.04 4.81
C SER A 40 -13.50 -5.68 4.50
N VAL A 41 -13.50 -7.00 4.44
CA VAL A 41 -12.36 -7.85 4.07
C VAL A 41 -12.81 -8.82 3.01
N VAL A 42 -11.99 -9.06 2.00
CA VAL A 42 -12.23 -10.08 0.99
C VAL A 42 -10.93 -10.80 0.62
N VAL A 43 -11.04 -12.11 0.40
CA VAL A 43 -9.98 -12.98 -0.13
C VAL A 43 -10.50 -13.65 -1.39
N CYS A 44 -9.75 -13.55 -2.49
CA CYS A 44 -10.11 -14.12 -3.77
C CYS A 44 -8.98 -14.98 -4.33
N ASP A 45 -9.33 -15.88 -5.24
CA ASP A 45 -8.39 -16.51 -6.15
C ASP A 45 -8.09 -15.64 -7.39
N ALA A 46 -7.23 -16.12 -8.29
CA ALA A 46 -6.85 -15.41 -9.52
C ALA A 46 -7.99 -15.33 -10.56
N GLU A 47 -9.00 -16.14 -10.44
CA GLU A 47 -10.22 -16.16 -11.25
C GLU A 47 -11.28 -15.18 -10.75
N GLY A 48 -11.12 -14.68 -9.49
CA GLY A 48 -12.03 -13.75 -8.85
C GLY A 48 -13.12 -14.43 -8.02
N ALA A 49 -13.02 -15.75 -7.77
CA ALA A 49 -13.90 -16.42 -6.84
C ALA A 49 -13.56 -15.98 -5.41
N VAL A 50 -14.61 -15.61 -4.65
CA VAL A 50 -14.46 -15.20 -3.26
C VAL A 50 -14.29 -16.45 -2.40
N VAL A 51 -13.15 -16.56 -1.72
CA VAL A 51 -12.81 -17.66 -0.79
C VAL A 51 -13.23 -17.30 0.64
N PHE A 52 -13.13 -16.03 1.00
CA PHE A 52 -13.55 -15.52 2.30
C PHE A 52 -13.99 -14.06 2.16
N ALA A 53 -15.02 -13.67 2.89
CA ALA A 53 -15.41 -12.28 3.03
C ALA A 53 -16.00 -12.02 4.42
N ALA A 54 -15.76 -10.80 4.93
CA ALA A 54 -16.45 -10.22 6.07
C ALA A 54 -16.82 -8.78 5.69
N GLY A 55 -18.08 -8.40 5.88
CA GLY A 55 -18.62 -7.15 5.32
C GLY A 55 -18.92 -7.27 3.82
N ASP A 56 -18.84 -6.15 3.11
CA ASP A 56 -19.18 -6.06 1.68
C ASP A 56 -17.93 -6.25 0.79
N PRO A 57 -17.81 -7.39 0.04
CA PRO A 57 -16.69 -7.62 -0.86
C PRO A 57 -16.68 -6.71 -2.09
N GLU A 58 -17.82 -6.16 -2.49
CA GLU A 58 -17.94 -5.24 -3.63
C GLU A 58 -17.79 -3.78 -3.22
N ARG A 59 -17.55 -3.52 -1.93
CA ARG A 59 -17.28 -2.17 -1.44
C ARG A 59 -16.15 -1.54 -2.25
N ALA A 60 -16.44 -0.39 -2.86
CA ALA A 60 -15.43 0.39 -3.56
C ALA A 60 -14.60 1.24 -2.58
N ALA A 61 -13.29 1.25 -2.77
CA ALA A 61 -12.34 2.03 -2.00
C ALA A 61 -11.24 2.60 -2.90
N PHE A 62 -10.68 3.74 -2.53
CA PHE A 62 -9.42 4.20 -3.12
C PHE A 62 -8.27 3.36 -2.53
N PRO A 63 -7.55 2.57 -3.33
CA PRO A 63 -6.54 1.66 -2.81
C PRO A 63 -5.29 2.37 -2.30
N ARG A 64 -5.07 3.61 -2.74
CA ARG A 64 -3.94 4.44 -2.33
C ARG A 64 -2.61 3.67 -2.46
N SER A 65 -1.78 3.73 -1.43
CA SER A 65 -0.47 3.06 -1.44
C SER A 65 -0.52 1.53 -1.41
N ALA A 66 -1.67 0.91 -1.18
CA ALA A 66 -1.77 -0.55 -1.16
C ALA A 66 -1.44 -1.19 -2.52
N ILE A 67 -1.62 -0.47 -3.64
CA ILE A 67 -1.37 -1.00 -5.01
C ILE A 67 -0.01 -0.64 -5.60
N LYS A 68 0.93 -0.09 -4.83
CA LYS A 68 2.23 0.38 -5.36
C LYS A 68 3.01 -0.71 -6.10
N ALA A 69 2.92 -1.97 -5.67
CA ALA A 69 3.55 -3.08 -6.39
C ALA A 69 2.93 -3.31 -7.78
N LEU A 70 1.62 -3.12 -7.93
CA LEU A 70 0.94 -3.18 -9.23
C LEU A 70 1.34 -1.99 -10.12
N GLN A 71 1.53 -0.81 -9.51
CA GLN A 71 2.00 0.40 -10.21
C GLN A 71 3.47 0.30 -10.64
N ALA A 72 4.27 -0.57 -10.00
CA ALA A 72 5.67 -0.81 -10.36
C ALA A 72 5.85 -1.83 -11.51
N LEU A 73 4.80 -2.54 -11.92
CA LEU A 73 4.90 -3.55 -12.99
C LEU A 73 5.47 -2.98 -14.30
N PRO A 74 5.07 -1.80 -14.81
CA PRO A 74 5.64 -1.24 -16.03
C PRO A 74 7.15 -1.02 -15.97
N LEU A 75 7.71 -0.70 -14.80
CA LEU A 75 9.15 -0.52 -14.59
C LEU A 75 9.97 -1.75 -15.02
N LEU A 76 9.43 -2.94 -14.81
CA LEU A 76 10.09 -4.20 -15.18
C LEU A 76 9.63 -4.70 -16.57
N ALA A 77 8.34 -4.64 -16.84
CA ALA A 77 7.77 -5.12 -18.09
C ALA A 77 8.33 -4.38 -19.33
N SER A 78 8.62 -3.08 -19.19
CA SER A 78 9.30 -2.28 -20.22
C SER A 78 10.82 -2.51 -20.29
N ARG A 79 11.38 -3.39 -19.44
CA ARG A 79 12.82 -3.63 -19.28
C ARG A 79 13.61 -2.40 -18.79
N THR A 80 12.93 -1.39 -18.26
CA THR A 80 13.57 -0.20 -17.68
C THR A 80 14.50 -0.58 -16.53
N ALA A 81 14.06 -1.50 -15.65
CA ALA A 81 14.88 -1.98 -14.54
C ALA A 81 16.20 -2.61 -15.00
N ASP A 82 16.19 -3.36 -16.10
CA ASP A 82 17.39 -3.96 -16.70
C ASP A 82 18.27 -2.91 -17.37
N ARG A 83 17.66 -1.98 -18.13
CA ARG A 83 18.37 -0.89 -18.81
C ARG A 83 19.19 -0.03 -17.87
N PHE A 84 18.65 0.28 -16.69
CA PHE A 84 19.32 1.10 -15.67
C PHE A 84 20.00 0.25 -14.58
N ALA A 85 20.08 -1.07 -14.74
CA ALA A 85 20.66 -1.99 -13.75
C ALA A 85 20.14 -1.71 -12.34
N LEU A 86 18.80 -1.59 -12.20
CA LEU A 86 18.19 -1.37 -10.88
C LEU A 86 18.37 -2.61 -10.00
N THR A 87 18.83 -2.38 -8.77
CA THR A 87 19.01 -3.42 -7.75
C THR A 87 17.69 -3.85 -7.13
N ASP A 88 17.67 -4.98 -6.43
CA ASP A 88 16.48 -5.45 -5.71
C ASP A 88 16.05 -4.48 -4.60
N ALA A 89 16.98 -3.79 -3.93
CA ALA A 89 16.66 -2.75 -2.96
C ALA A 89 15.90 -1.57 -3.61
N GLU A 90 16.31 -1.15 -4.81
CA GLU A 90 15.63 -0.11 -5.58
C GLU A 90 14.25 -0.57 -6.08
N LEU A 91 14.11 -1.82 -6.48
CA LEU A 91 12.82 -2.40 -6.86
C LEU A 91 11.86 -2.51 -5.66
N ALA A 92 12.36 -2.90 -4.49
CA ALA A 92 11.59 -2.90 -3.25
C ALA A 92 11.12 -1.48 -2.89
N LEU A 93 12.01 -0.49 -3.03
CA LEU A 93 11.67 0.91 -2.77
C LEU A 93 10.63 1.46 -3.76
N ALA A 94 10.61 0.99 -5.01
CA ALA A 94 9.57 1.37 -5.98
C ALA A 94 8.16 0.91 -5.55
N CYS A 95 8.04 -0.09 -4.66
CA CYS A 95 6.79 -0.55 -4.05
C CYS A 95 6.47 0.12 -2.70
N ALA A 96 7.35 0.98 -2.18
CA ALA A 96 7.37 1.43 -0.80
C ALA A 96 6.40 2.56 -0.46
N SER A 97 6.00 2.56 0.82
CA SER A 97 5.52 3.75 1.53
C SER A 97 6.48 4.03 2.69
N HIS A 98 7.70 4.45 2.34
CA HIS A 98 8.81 4.49 3.29
C HIS A 98 8.73 5.65 4.27
N SER A 99 9.46 5.53 5.38
CA SER A 99 9.45 6.49 6.47
C SER A 99 10.48 7.63 6.33
N GLY A 100 11.16 7.75 5.18
CA GLY A 100 12.11 8.83 4.91
C GLY A 100 13.45 8.68 5.63
N LEU A 101 13.86 7.44 6.00
CA LEU A 101 15.19 7.16 6.55
C LEU A 101 16.27 7.45 5.51
N PRO A 102 17.53 7.74 5.92
CA PRO A 102 18.63 8.00 4.99
C PRO A 102 18.79 6.93 3.90
N ILE A 103 18.61 5.65 4.24
CA ILE A 103 18.68 4.55 3.29
C ILE A 103 17.64 4.68 2.17
N HIS A 104 16.41 5.13 2.49
CA HIS A 104 15.34 5.33 1.49
C HIS A 104 15.67 6.49 0.57
N VAL A 105 16.10 7.62 1.14
CA VAL A 105 16.47 8.84 0.41
C VAL A 105 17.61 8.57 -0.57
N GLN A 106 18.68 7.92 -0.07
CA GLN A 106 19.86 7.54 -0.86
C GLN A 106 19.51 6.56 -1.99
N THR A 107 18.64 5.57 -1.71
CA THR A 107 18.21 4.59 -2.71
C THR A 107 17.36 5.25 -3.79
N ALA A 108 16.40 6.13 -3.44
CA ALA A 108 15.62 6.88 -4.42
C ALA A 108 16.50 7.79 -5.30
N GLN A 109 17.47 8.46 -4.69
CA GLN A 109 18.45 9.28 -5.40
C GLN A 109 19.33 8.44 -6.35
N ALA A 110 19.78 7.26 -5.93
CA ALA A 110 20.56 6.35 -6.76
C ALA A 110 19.78 5.90 -8.00
N MET A 111 18.47 5.57 -7.86
CA MET A 111 17.61 5.25 -9.00
C MET A 111 17.58 6.38 -10.03
N LEU A 112 17.41 7.62 -9.57
CA LEU A 112 17.36 8.79 -10.44
C LEU A 112 18.70 9.05 -11.13
N HIS A 113 19.81 8.93 -10.42
CA HIS A 113 21.15 9.11 -10.98
C HIS A 113 21.44 8.10 -12.11
N LYS A 114 21.01 6.83 -11.96
CA LYS A 114 21.12 5.83 -13.02
C LYS A 114 20.36 6.20 -14.30
N ALA A 115 19.29 7.00 -14.17
CA ALA A 115 18.53 7.54 -15.28
C ALA A 115 19.04 8.94 -15.75
N GLY A 116 20.16 9.41 -15.21
CA GLY A 116 20.72 10.75 -15.53
C GLY A 116 19.86 11.91 -15.00
N ARG A 117 19.16 11.69 -13.87
CA ARG A 117 18.28 12.65 -13.20
C ARG A 117 18.67 12.82 -11.75
N ASP A 118 18.04 13.75 -11.07
CA ASP A 118 18.19 13.99 -9.63
C ASP A 118 16.82 14.20 -8.95
N GLY A 119 16.81 14.48 -7.64
CA GLY A 119 15.59 14.65 -6.88
C GLY A 119 14.71 15.82 -7.26
N THR A 120 15.20 16.78 -8.07
CA THR A 120 14.43 17.96 -8.51
C THR A 120 13.36 17.61 -9.54
N CYS A 121 13.50 16.47 -10.22
CA CYS A 121 12.49 15.99 -11.18
C CYS A 121 11.30 15.28 -10.52
N LEU A 122 11.31 15.09 -9.19
CA LEU A 122 10.22 14.43 -8.48
C LEU A 122 9.04 15.39 -8.24
N GLU A 123 7.85 14.96 -8.65
CA GLU A 123 6.59 15.72 -8.52
C GLU A 123 5.66 15.19 -7.43
N CYS A 124 6.17 14.36 -6.51
CA CYS A 124 5.36 13.77 -5.42
C CYS A 124 5.04 14.71 -4.26
N GLY A 125 5.57 15.93 -4.29
CA GLY A 125 5.49 16.87 -3.18
C GLY A 125 6.52 16.58 -2.08
N ILE A 126 6.59 17.47 -1.10
CA ILE A 126 7.57 17.46 -0.01
C ILE A 126 6.84 17.25 1.31
N HIS A 127 7.36 16.38 2.16
CA HIS A 127 6.96 16.28 3.56
C HIS A 127 8.13 15.82 4.42
N TRP A 128 8.05 16.07 5.73
CA TRP A 128 9.01 15.57 6.67
C TRP A 128 8.98 14.02 6.72
N PRO A 129 10.14 13.37 6.99
CA PRO A 129 10.15 11.94 7.28
C PRO A 129 9.09 11.56 8.31
N SER A 130 8.34 10.48 8.08
CA SER A 130 7.41 9.95 9.07
C SER A 130 8.14 9.23 10.23
N SER A 131 9.40 8.85 10.04
CA SER A 131 10.30 8.46 11.12
C SER A 131 10.65 9.70 11.94
N THR A 132 10.21 9.73 13.20
CA THR A 132 10.51 10.82 14.13
C THR A 132 12.02 10.99 14.33
N THR A 133 12.77 9.90 14.38
CA THR A 133 14.24 9.93 14.50
C THR A 133 14.87 10.59 13.28
N ALA A 134 14.48 10.20 12.06
CA ALA A 134 15.00 10.79 10.83
C ALA A 134 14.61 12.28 10.71
N ALA A 135 13.36 12.62 11.04
CA ALA A 135 12.90 14.01 11.02
C ALA A 135 13.69 14.90 12.00
N ARG A 136 13.90 14.42 13.22
CA ARG A 136 14.68 15.14 14.24
C ARG A 136 16.15 15.28 13.82
N ALA A 137 16.76 14.23 13.27
CA ALA A 137 18.15 14.28 12.79
C ALA A 137 18.30 15.29 11.65
N LEU A 138 17.37 15.30 10.70
CA LEU A 138 17.35 16.25 9.58
C LEU A 138 17.25 17.70 10.08
N ALA A 139 16.31 17.96 11.00
CA ALA A 139 16.13 19.28 11.59
C ALA A 139 17.34 19.74 12.43
N ALA A 140 17.93 18.85 13.23
CA ALA A 140 19.12 19.14 14.04
C ALA A 140 20.33 19.48 13.18
N ALA A 141 20.43 18.90 11.96
CA ALA A 141 21.46 19.23 10.98
C ALA A 141 21.20 20.56 10.23
N GLY A 142 20.12 21.26 10.54
CA GLY A 142 19.74 22.51 9.87
C GLY A 142 19.19 22.30 8.46
N HIS A 143 18.80 21.09 8.11
CA HIS A 143 18.28 20.78 6.78
C HIS A 143 16.74 20.76 6.75
N THR A 144 16.17 21.06 5.59
CA THR A 144 14.74 20.90 5.28
C THR A 144 14.53 19.67 4.41
N PRO A 145 13.33 19.05 4.48
CA PRO A 145 13.04 17.91 3.62
C PRO A 145 12.93 18.33 2.15
N THR A 146 13.21 17.40 1.25
CA THR A 146 13.02 17.49 -0.20
C THR A 146 12.03 16.46 -0.67
N ALA A 147 11.69 16.43 -1.95
CA ALA A 147 10.82 15.41 -2.54
C ALA A 147 11.36 13.98 -2.36
N LEU A 148 12.66 13.80 -2.17
CA LEU A 148 13.28 12.51 -1.85
C LEU A 148 12.84 11.95 -0.48
N HIS A 149 12.44 12.82 0.46
CA HIS A 149 11.94 12.40 1.78
C HIS A 149 10.47 11.98 1.76
N ASN A 150 9.74 12.30 0.68
CA ASN A 150 8.36 11.87 0.50
C ASN A 150 8.27 10.35 0.49
N ASN A 151 7.31 9.78 1.20
CA ASN A 151 7.11 8.33 1.34
C ASN A 151 6.84 7.61 -0.01
N CYS A 152 6.60 8.34 -1.06
CA CYS A 152 6.38 7.84 -2.42
C CYS A 152 7.59 8.05 -3.35
N SER A 153 8.70 8.64 -2.87
CA SER A 153 9.81 9.04 -3.75
C SER A 153 10.40 7.88 -4.55
N GLY A 154 10.49 6.68 -3.95
CA GLY A 154 10.96 5.47 -4.66
C GLY A 154 10.04 5.06 -5.82
N LYS A 155 8.72 5.08 -5.60
CA LYS A 155 7.74 4.84 -6.66
C LYS A 155 7.87 5.87 -7.78
N HIS A 156 7.97 7.15 -7.42
CA HIS A 156 8.11 8.25 -8.38
C HIS A 156 9.45 8.18 -9.13
N ALA A 157 10.54 7.80 -8.47
CA ALA A 157 11.81 7.53 -9.14
C ALA A 157 11.65 6.41 -10.20
N GLY A 158 10.88 5.36 -9.88
CA GLY A 158 10.52 4.32 -10.86
C GLY A 158 9.76 4.86 -12.06
N PHE A 159 8.81 5.78 -11.86
CA PHE A 159 8.07 6.42 -12.97
C PHE A 159 8.98 7.29 -13.83
N VAL A 160 9.86 8.09 -13.21
CA VAL A 160 10.85 8.89 -13.92
C VAL A 160 11.79 7.99 -14.74
N CYS A 161 12.33 6.93 -14.13
CA CYS A 161 13.14 5.93 -14.86
C CYS A 161 12.38 5.35 -16.07
N THR A 162 11.09 5.02 -15.91
CA THR A 162 10.27 4.47 -16.99
C THR A 162 10.08 5.48 -18.13
N ALA A 163 9.81 6.75 -17.81
CA ALA A 163 9.68 7.81 -18.80
C ALA A 163 10.99 8.01 -19.59
N VAL A 164 12.11 8.14 -18.88
CA VAL A 164 13.44 8.33 -19.49
C VAL A 164 13.83 7.13 -20.37
N ALA A 165 13.58 5.91 -19.91
CA ALA A 165 13.85 4.70 -20.69
C ALA A 165 13.05 4.65 -21.98
N ALA A 166 11.83 5.14 -21.98
CA ALA A 166 10.96 5.25 -23.15
C ALA A 166 11.27 6.47 -24.07
N GLY A 167 12.27 7.28 -23.74
CA GLY A 167 12.59 8.51 -24.48
C GLY A 167 11.56 9.62 -24.32
N GLN A 168 10.75 9.57 -23.24
CA GLN A 168 9.74 10.58 -22.93
C GLN A 168 10.33 11.65 -21.99
N ASP A 169 9.83 12.89 -22.12
CA ASP A 169 10.10 13.92 -21.12
C ASP A 169 9.40 13.50 -19.80
N PRO A 170 10.11 13.36 -18.67
CA PRO A 170 9.47 13.03 -17.41
C PRO A 170 8.63 14.16 -16.81
N ALA A 171 8.75 15.41 -17.28
CA ALA A 171 7.95 16.53 -16.76
C ALA A 171 6.45 16.23 -16.90
N GLY A 172 5.68 16.43 -15.82
CA GLY A 172 4.25 16.15 -15.77
C GLY A 172 3.87 14.66 -15.71
N TYR A 173 4.81 13.76 -15.40
CA TYR A 173 4.56 12.32 -15.34
C TYR A 173 3.43 11.92 -14.36
N ILE A 174 3.06 12.78 -13.42
CA ILE A 174 1.95 12.61 -12.50
C ILE A 174 0.58 12.78 -13.17
N GLY A 175 0.53 13.45 -14.32
CA GLY A 175 -0.71 13.72 -15.04
C GLY A 175 -1.31 12.44 -15.65
N PRO A 176 -2.65 12.30 -15.65
CA PRO A 176 -3.33 11.08 -16.14
C PRO A 176 -3.07 10.81 -17.63
N ASP A 177 -2.80 11.86 -18.42
CA ASP A 177 -2.58 11.76 -19.86
C ASP A 177 -1.11 11.54 -20.25
N HIS A 178 -0.20 11.63 -19.27
CA HIS A 178 1.21 11.34 -19.52
C HIS A 178 1.38 9.85 -19.90
N PRO A 179 2.20 9.53 -20.93
CA PRO A 179 2.33 8.14 -21.40
C PRO A 179 2.72 7.14 -20.32
N THR A 180 3.64 7.52 -19.42
CA THR A 180 4.04 6.69 -18.28
C THR A 180 2.86 6.44 -17.34
N MET A 181 2.04 7.46 -17.03
CA MET A 181 0.90 7.29 -16.12
C MET A 181 -0.22 6.48 -16.77
N ARG A 182 -0.43 6.60 -18.09
CA ARG A 182 -1.33 5.71 -18.85
C ARG A 182 -0.87 4.26 -18.78
N ALA A 183 0.44 4.00 -18.93
CA ALA A 183 0.99 2.64 -18.78
C ALA A 183 0.78 2.08 -17.37
N VAL A 184 0.98 2.91 -16.33
CA VAL A 184 0.74 2.53 -14.92
C VAL A 184 -0.74 2.23 -14.68
N THR A 185 -1.64 3.10 -15.13
CA THR A 185 -3.09 2.89 -15.00
C THR A 185 -3.54 1.63 -15.76
N GLY A 186 -3.02 1.43 -16.98
CA GLY A 186 -3.29 0.24 -17.78
C GLY A 186 -2.82 -1.06 -17.11
N ALA A 187 -1.65 -1.04 -16.46
CA ALA A 187 -1.17 -2.20 -15.71
C ALA A 187 -2.08 -2.53 -14.52
N VAL A 188 -2.48 -1.52 -13.73
CA VAL A 188 -3.41 -1.73 -12.62
C VAL A 188 -4.75 -2.26 -13.12
N ALA A 189 -5.32 -1.69 -14.20
CA ALA A 189 -6.56 -2.17 -14.81
C ALA A 189 -6.45 -3.62 -15.28
N ALA A 190 -5.37 -3.97 -15.99
CA ALA A 190 -5.15 -5.32 -16.50
C ALA A 190 -5.04 -6.37 -15.38
N VAL A 191 -4.36 -6.02 -14.29
CA VAL A 191 -4.16 -6.93 -13.15
C VAL A 191 -5.43 -7.10 -12.33
N THR A 192 -6.12 -6.00 -12.02
CA THR A 192 -7.34 -6.04 -11.17
C THR A 192 -8.58 -6.45 -11.98
N GLY A 193 -8.61 -6.16 -13.27
CA GLY A 193 -9.80 -6.29 -14.11
C GLY A 193 -10.82 -5.16 -13.88
N ALA A 194 -10.47 -4.14 -13.09
CA ALA A 194 -11.35 -3.02 -12.81
C ALA A 194 -11.32 -1.98 -13.94
N ALA A 195 -12.47 -1.37 -14.22
CA ALA A 195 -12.55 -0.19 -15.08
C ALA A 195 -11.97 1.02 -14.32
N LEU A 196 -10.94 1.65 -14.89
CA LEU A 196 -10.27 2.81 -14.32
C LEU A 196 -10.37 3.98 -15.29
N GLY A 197 -11.30 4.88 -15.03
CA GLY A 197 -11.63 6.01 -15.91
C GLY A 197 -11.78 7.34 -15.16
N ALA A 198 -12.16 8.36 -15.88
CA ALA A 198 -12.32 9.70 -15.31
C ALA A 198 -13.45 9.75 -14.25
N GLU A 199 -14.47 8.91 -14.41
CA GLU A 199 -15.67 8.85 -13.57
C GLU A 199 -15.40 8.34 -12.14
N ASN A 200 -14.36 7.52 -11.96
CA ASN A 200 -13.98 6.96 -10.65
C ASN A 200 -12.58 7.38 -10.19
N ARG A 201 -12.01 8.41 -10.83
CA ARG A 201 -10.67 8.93 -10.56
C ARG A 201 -10.67 10.01 -9.49
N GLY A 202 -9.76 9.87 -8.52
CA GLY A 202 -9.33 10.95 -7.61
C GLY A 202 -7.85 11.26 -7.80
N VAL A 203 -7.33 12.18 -6.99
CA VAL A 203 -5.89 12.52 -6.93
C VAL A 203 -5.36 12.01 -5.60
N ASP A 204 -4.27 11.24 -5.63
CA ASP A 204 -3.59 10.77 -4.43
C ASP A 204 -2.77 11.88 -3.77
N GLY A 205 -2.41 11.73 -2.50
CA GLY A 205 -1.57 12.67 -1.77
C GLY A 205 -0.19 12.92 -2.39
N CYS A 206 0.28 12.03 -3.26
CA CYS A 206 1.51 12.18 -4.06
C CYS A 206 1.23 12.68 -5.49
N SER A 207 0.08 13.24 -5.75
CA SER A 207 -0.35 13.91 -6.99
C SER A 207 -0.69 12.99 -8.17
N ILE A 208 -0.49 11.66 -8.09
CA ILE A 208 -0.88 10.75 -9.16
C ILE A 208 -2.37 10.42 -9.13
N PRO A 209 -2.96 9.93 -10.26
CA PRO A 209 -4.30 9.38 -10.25
C PRO A 209 -4.45 8.19 -9.28
N THR A 210 -5.56 8.14 -8.58
CA THR A 210 -6.04 6.97 -7.83
C THR A 210 -7.50 6.73 -8.19
N PHE A 211 -7.94 5.48 -8.19
CA PHE A 211 -9.25 5.10 -8.71
C PHE A 211 -10.07 4.34 -7.68
N LEU A 212 -11.33 4.70 -7.56
CA LEU A 212 -12.27 3.95 -6.73
C LEU A 212 -12.42 2.55 -7.31
N THR A 213 -12.03 1.53 -6.55
CA THR A 213 -11.91 0.14 -7.02
C THR A 213 -12.60 -0.80 -6.03
N PRO A 214 -13.43 -1.77 -6.48
CA PRO A 214 -14.01 -2.77 -5.59
C PRO A 214 -12.93 -3.59 -4.87
N LEU A 215 -13.14 -3.90 -3.60
CA LEU A 215 -12.21 -4.71 -2.82
C LEU A 215 -11.97 -6.08 -3.46
N ARG A 216 -13.03 -6.71 -4.01
CA ARG A 216 -12.92 -7.96 -4.76
C ARG A 216 -11.97 -7.86 -5.95
N ALA A 217 -12.02 -6.77 -6.71
CA ALA A 217 -11.11 -6.55 -7.84
C ALA A 217 -9.66 -6.39 -7.36
N LEU A 218 -9.44 -5.68 -6.23
CA LEU A 218 -8.12 -5.56 -5.61
C LEU A 218 -7.59 -6.92 -5.15
N ALA A 219 -8.38 -7.70 -4.42
CA ALA A 219 -8.01 -9.03 -3.97
C ALA A 219 -7.67 -9.97 -5.12
N THR A 220 -8.50 -9.98 -6.17
CA THR A 220 -8.25 -10.73 -7.40
C THR A 220 -6.94 -10.31 -8.07
N GLY A 221 -6.70 -9.00 -8.15
CA GLY A 221 -5.46 -8.45 -8.70
C GLY A 221 -4.23 -8.91 -7.92
N PHE A 222 -4.32 -8.96 -6.59
CA PHE A 222 -3.23 -9.46 -5.76
C PHE A 222 -3.06 -10.99 -5.85
N ALA A 223 -4.13 -11.77 -6.03
CA ALA A 223 -4.02 -13.20 -6.32
C ALA A 223 -3.26 -13.44 -7.66
N ARG A 224 -3.57 -12.66 -8.69
CA ARG A 224 -2.86 -12.68 -9.98
C ARG A 224 -1.39 -12.23 -9.82
N PHE A 225 -1.14 -11.15 -9.10
CA PHE A 225 0.21 -10.69 -8.77
C PHE A 225 1.00 -11.74 -7.98
N GLY A 226 0.36 -12.45 -7.05
CA GLY A 226 0.96 -13.53 -6.27
C GLY A 226 1.36 -14.75 -7.10
N THR A 227 0.52 -15.13 -8.06
CA THR A 227 0.65 -16.38 -8.83
C THR A 227 1.24 -16.21 -10.23
N GLY A 228 1.17 -15.01 -10.80
CA GLY A 228 1.41 -14.76 -12.23
C GLY A 228 0.28 -15.25 -13.15
N ARG A 229 -0.76 -15.89 -12.60
CA ARG A 229 -1.88 -16.43 -13.40
C ARG A 229 -2.75 -15.29 -13.95
N ARG A 230 -3.28 -15.47 -15.16
CA ARG A 230 -4.14 -14.48 -15.82
C ARG A 230 -3.45 -13.13 -16.09
N LEU A 231 -2.12 -13.09 -16.05
CA LEU A 231 -1.33 -11.92 -16.41
C LEU A 231 -0.60 -12.15 -17.74
N PRO A 232 -0.34 -11.07 -18.52
CA PRO A 232 0.66 -11.11 -19.59
C PRO A 232 2.00 -11.64 -19.06
N ALA A 233 2.76 -12.34 -19.89
CA ALA A 233 4.01 -13.00 -19.47
C ALA A 233 5.00 -12.03 -18.82
N GLU A 234 5.12 -10.81 -19.36
CA GLU A 234 5.97 -9.75 -18.82
C GLU A 234 5.52 -9.26 -17.44
N PHE A 235 4.22 -9.19 -17.19
CA PHE A 235 3.70 -8.83 -15.85
C PHE A 235 3.87 -9.98 -14.86
N ALA A 236 3.68 -11.22 -15.29
CA ALA A 236 3.92 -12.39 -14.45
C ALA A 236 5.38 -12.46 -14.02
N ALA A 237 6.34 -12.28 -14.92
CA ALA A 237 7.77 -12.22 -14.61
C ALA A 237 8.11 -11.04 -13.69
N ALA A 238 7.56 -9.84 -13.97
CA ALA A 238 7.72 -8.65 -13.14
C ALA A 238 7.21 -8.87 -11.71
N SER A 239 6.04 -9.52 -11.54
CA SER A 239 5.45 -9.81 -10.25
C SER A 239 6.35 -10.70 -9.38
N VAL A 240 6.95 -11.74 -9.97
CA VAL A 240 7.90 -12.62 -9.26
C VAL A 240 9.11 -11.81 -8.79
N ARG A 241 9.72 -11.00 -9.68
CA ARG A 241 10.91 -10.22 -9.35
C ARG A 241 10.63 -9.17 -8.28
N LEU A 242 9.49 -8.46 -8.35
CA LEU A 242 9.11 -7.47 -7.32
C LEU A 242 8.87 -8.12 -5.96
N ARG A 243 8.17 -9.26 -5.89
CA ARG A 243 7.94 -9.97 -4.63
C ARG A 243 9.25 -10.43 -3.99
N ARG A 244 10.17 -11.00 -4.78
CA ARG A 244 11.49 -11.41 -4.32
C ARG A 244 12.32 -10.23 -3.83
N ALA A 245 12.34 -9.13 -4.57
CA ALA A 245 13.03 -7.91 -4.18
C ALA A 245 12.51 -7.36 -2.84
N VAL A 246 11.19 -7.31 -2.64
CA VAL A 246 10.58 -6.86 -1.39
C VAL A 246 10.91 -7.83 -0.25
N ALA A 247 10.82 -9.14 -0.47
CA ALA A 247 11.15 -10.15 0.55
C ALA A 247 12.64 -10.10 0.96
N ALA A 248 13.53 -9.82 0.02
CA ALA A 248 14.97 -9.71 0.28
C ALA A 248 15.36 -8.38 0.98
N HIS A 249 14.55 -7.33 0.81
CA HIS A 249 14.83 -5.99 1.35
C HIS A 249 13.64 -5.43 2.13
N PRO A 250 13.18 -6.08 3.22
CA PRO A 250 11.97 -5.69 3.94
C PRO A 250 12.02 -4.27 4.52
N ALA A 251 13.21 -3.78 4.92
CA ALA A 251 13.36 -2.42 5.42
C ALA A 251 13.01 -1.35 4.39
N MET A 252 13.13 -1.66 3.08
CA MET A 252 12.83 -0.71 2.00
C MET A 252 11.34 -0.46 1.83
N ILE A 253 10.44 -1.41 2.19
CA ILE A 253 9.00 -1.28 1.90
C ILE A 253 8.30 -0.21 2.75
N ALA A 254 8.76 0.01 4.01
CA ALA A 254 8.18 0.99 4.90
C ALA A 254 9.19 1.61 5.89
N GLY A 255 10.11 0.81 6.44
CA GLY A 255 11.09 1.20 7.46
C GLY A 255 10.88 0.47 8.78
N GLU A 256 11.82 0.62 9.68
CA GLU A 256 11.87 -0.09 10.96
C GLU A 256 10.61 0.14 11.80
N GLY A 257 10.12 -0.91 12.46
CA GLY A 257 8.94 -0.87 13.35
C GLY A 257 7.60 -0.71 12.63
N ARG A 258 7.59 -0.70 11.28
CA ARG A 258 6.36 -0.58 10.49
C ARG A 258 5.81 -1.97 10.16
N PHE A 259 4.48 -2.07 10.12
CA PHE A 259 3.74 -3.31 9.84
C PHE A 259 4.26 -4.02 8.58
N ASP A 260 4.30 -3.33 7.42
CA ASP A 260 4.78 -3.92 6.16
C ASP A 260 6.19 -4.51 6.30
N THR A 261 7.09 -3.80 6.99
CA THR A 261 8.48 -4.25 7.18
C THR A 261 8.56 -5.50 8.04
N GLU A 262 7.86 -5.51 9.18
CA GLU A 262 7.92 -6.64 10.12
C GLU A 262 7.25 -7.90 9.57
N ILE A 263 6.10 -7.74 8.90
CA ILE A 263 5.43 -8.87 8.24
C ILE A 263 6.29 -9.42 7.09
N THR A 264 6.86 -8.54 6.27
CA THR A 264 7.74 -8.98 5.17
C THR A 264 9.00 -9.67 5.69
N ALA A 265 9.62 -9.15 6.75
CA ALA A 265 10.79 -9.78 7.38
C ALA A 265 10.46 -11.16 7.99
N ALA A 266 9.27 -11.32 8.56
CA ALA A 266 8.84 -12.55 9.20
C ALA A 266 8.42 -13.64 8.19
N LEU A 267 7.73 -13.26 7.10
CA LEU A 267 7.09 -14.20 6.18
C LEU A 267 7.82 -14.34 4.84
N GLY A 268 8.72 -13.43 4.49
CA GLY A 268 9.46 -13.46 3.23
C GLY A 268 8.52 -13.56 2.00
N GLU A 269 8.79 -14.52 1.13
CA GLU A 269 7.97 -14.78 -0.06
C GLU A 269 6.63 -15.49 0.23
N THR A 270 6.38 -15.95 1.46
CA THR A 270 5.14 -16.63 1.85
C THR A 270 3.93 -15.69 1.73
N ALA A 271 4.12 -14.41 2.06
CA ALA A 271 3.09 -13.40 1.92
C ALA A 271 3.68 -12.08 1.41
N PHE A 272 2.99 -11.45 0.48
CA PHE A 272 3.22 -10.06 0.13
C PHE A 272 2.13 -9.22 0.77
N VAL A 273 2.50 -8.19 1.53
CA VAL A 273 1.56 -7.28 2.19
C VAL A 273 1.90 -5.84 1.86
N LYS A 274 0.89 -5.02 1.63
CA LYS A 274 1.07 -3.59 1.43
C LYS A 274 -0.02 -2.78 2.10
N THR A 275 0.40 -1.89 2.98
CA THR A 275 -0.48 -0.91 3.61
C THR A 275 -0.79 0.25 2.65
N GLY A 276 -2.01 0.77 2.73
CA GLY A 276 -2.45 2.01 2.11
C GLY A 276 -2.91 3.03 3.15
N ALA A 277 -3.16 4.25 2.71
CA ALA A 277 -3.78 5.26 3.54
C ALA A 277 -5.24 4.91 3.83
N GLU A 278 -5.84 5.53 4.86
CA GLU A 278 -7.27 5.41 5.19
C GLU A 278 -7.70 3.96 5.49
N GLY A 279 -6.84 3.19 6.16
CA GLY A 279 -7.16 1.82 6.60
C GLY A 279 -7.39 0.83 5.45
N VAL A 280 -6.71 1.00 4.32
CA VAL A 280 -6.72 0.05 3.20
C VAL A 280 -5.46 -0.77 3.23
N HIS A 281 -5.59 -2.09 3.25
CA HIS A 281 -4.49 -3.03 3.04
C HIS A 281 -4.83 -4.00 1.90
N ALA A 282 -3.80 -4.45 1.21
CA ALA A 282 -3.93 -5.52 0.20
C ALA A 282 -2.67 -6.38 0.16
N GLY A 283 -2.79 -7.58 -0.35
CA GLY A 283 -1.66 -8.49 -0.42
C GLY A 283 -1.96 -9.81 -1.09
N ALA A 284 -0.96 -10.66 -1.15
CA ALA A 284 -1.01 -11.97 -1.80
C ALA A 284 -0.45 -13.07 -0.90
N LEU A 285 -1.01 -14.25 -1.03
CA LEU A 285 -0.54 -15.53 -0.48
C LEU A 285 -0.17 -16.45 -1.65
N PRO A 286 1.03 -16.32 -2.24
CA PRO A 286 1.37 -16.90 -3.54
C PRO A 286 1.22 -18.42 -3.57
N ALA A 287 1.67 -19.12 -2.53
CA ALA A 287 1.60 -20.59 -2.45
C ALA A 287 0.16 -21.12 -2.36
N LEU A 288 -0.78 -20.30 -1.86
CA LEU A 288 -2.19 -20.65 -1.76
C LEU A 288 -2.99 -20.19 -3.00
N GLY A 289 -2.38 -19.42 -3.88
CA GLY A 289 -3.07 -18.85 -5.05
C GLY A 289 -4.07 -17.75 -4.69
N LEU A 290 -3.93 -17.13 -3.51
CA LEU A 290 -4.90 -16.19 -2.97
C LEU A 290 -4.34 -14.76 -2.94
N GLY A 291 -5.26 -13.80 -3.05
CA GLY A 291 -5.03 -12.39 -2.77
C GLY A 291 -6.11 -11.85 -1.85
N PHE A 292 -5.80 -10.80 -1.12
CA PHE A 292 -6.75 -10.17 -0.21
C PHE A 292 -6.74 -8.65 -0.34
N ALA A 293 -7.85 -8.05 0.06
CA ALA A 293 -7.98 -6.61 0.28
C ALA A 293 -8.92 -6.35 1.44
N LEU A 294 -8.65 -5.28 2.19
CA LEU A 294 -9.53 -4.81 3.25
C LEU A 294 -9.61 -3.27 3.28
N LYS A 295 -10.70 -2.78 3.84
CA LYS A 295 -10.96 -1.36 4.11
C LYS A 295 -11.64 -1.21 5.46
N VAL A 296 -10.99 -0.50 6.37
CA VAL A 296 -11.58 -0.06 7.64
C VAL A 296 -12.37 1.22 7.42
N ASP A 297 -13.59 1.31 7.92
CA ASP A 297 -14.55 2.39 7.63
C ASP A 297 -14.04 3.76 8.04
N ASP A 298 -13.52 3.86 9.26
CA ASP A 298 -13.00 5.09 9.86
C ASP A 298 -11.56 5.44 9.41
N GLY A 299 -10.93 4.59 8.58
CA GLY A 299 -9.58 4.81 8.09
C GLY A 299 -8.46 4.49 9.09
N ALA A 300 -8.77 3.90 10.24
CA ALA A 300 -7.79 3.60 11.27
C ALA A 300 -6.74 2.58 10.81
N GLY A 301 -5.49 3.03 10.60
CA GLY A 301 -4.38 2.15 10.20
C GLY A 301 -4.10 1.06 11.22
N ARG A 302 -4.15 1.37 12.53
CA ARG A 302 -3.94 0.38 13.60
C ARG A 302 -4.92 -0.81 13.52
N ALA A 303 -6.17 -0.53 13.16
CA ALA A 303 -7.18 -1.57 13.00
C ALA A 303 -6.96 -2.39 11.74
N ALA A 304 -6.52 -1.74 10.64
CA ALA A 304 -6.15 -2.43 9.41
C ALA A 304 -4.94 -3.35 9.61
N ASP A 305 -3.93 -2.91 10.37
CA ASP A 305 -2.77 -3.74 10.75
C ASP A 305 -3.22 -4.99 11.51
N ALA A 306 -4.04 -4.82 12.57
CA ALA A 306 -4.53 -5.93 13.39
C ALA A 306 -5.41 -6.90 12.58
N ALA A 307 -6.36 -6.38 11.81
CA ALA A 307 -7.24 -7.18 10.97
C ALA A 307 -6.47 -7.95 9.89
N THR A 308 -5.45 -7.33 9.29
CA THR A 308 -4.58 -8.01 8.30
C THR A 308 -3.79 -9.13 8.96
N ALA A 309 -3.21 -8.91 10.14
CA ALA A 309 -2.47 -9.95 10.85
C ALA A 309 -3.37 -11.15 11.21
N ALA A 310 -4.58 -10.88 11.70
CA ALA A 310 -5.58 -11.94 11.99
C ALA A 310 -6.02 -12.68 10.71
N LEU A 311 -6.21 -11.95 9.60
CA LEU A 311 -6.52 -12.57 8.31
C LEU A 311 -5.38 -13.52 7.86
N LEU A 312 -4.13 -13.10 8.00
CA LEU A 312 -2.98 -13.95 7.68
C LEU A 312 -2.92 -15.20 8.56
N LEU A 313 -3.19 -15.09 9.88
CA LEU A 313 -3.28 -16.23 10.79
C LEU A 313 -4.38 -17.23 10.43
N ARG A 314 -5.42 -16.80 9.74
CA ARG A 314 -6.49 -17.69 9.26
C ARG A 314 -6.03 -18.61 8.12
N PHE A 315 -5.07 -18.17 7.31
CA PHE A 315 -4.62 -18.87 6.11
C PHE A 315 -3.20 -19.45 6.21
N LEU A 316 -2.40 -18.97 7.16
CA LEU A 316 -1.02 -19.38 7.36
C LEU A 316 -0.83 -20.02 8.74
N PRO A 317 0.21 -20.83 8.94
CA PRO A 317 0.59 -21.30 10.27
C PRO A 317 0.77 -20.16 11.26
N ALA A 318 0.53 -20.44 12.54
CA ALA A 318 0.76 -19.51 13.62
C ALA A 318 2.19 -18.96 13.61
N HIS A 319 2.32 -17.64 13.80
CA HIS A 319 3.60 -16.93 13.80
C HIS A 319 3.57 -15.79 14.81
N ALA A 320 4.55 -15.73 15.71
CA ALA A 320 4.58 -14.78 16.82
C ALA A 320 4.43 -13.32 16.39
N VAL A 321 4.99 -12.93 15.23
CA VAL A 321 4.83 -11.57 14.70
C VAL A 321 3.39 -11.28 14.32
N LEU A 322 2.70 -12.23 13.67
CA LEU A 322 1.29 -12.06 13.32
C LEU A 322 0.41 -11.99 14.56
N GLU A 323 0.65 -12.86 15.55
CA GLU A 323 -0.09 -12.87 16.82
C GLU A 323 0.05 -11.53 17.56
N ARG A 324 1.27 -11.00 17.61
CA ARG A 324 1.56 -9.70 18.21
C ARG A 324 0.84 -8.54 17.50
N TRP A 325 0.78 -8.55 16.18
CA TRP A 325 0.07 -7.53 15.42
C TRP A 325 -1.45 -7.69 15.49
N ALA A 326 -1.97 -8.92 15.53
CA ALA A 326 -3.40 -9.19 15.69
C ALA A 326 -3.91 -8.78 17.07
N ARG A 327 -3.03 -8.80 18.09
CA ARG A 327 -3.35 -8.40 19.46
C ARG A 327 -2.21 -7.61 20.07
N GLN A 328 -2.40 -6.30 20.20
CA GLN A 328 -1.38 -5.34 20.62
C GLN A 328 -1.68 -4.81 22.02
N VAL A 329 -0.72 -4.93 22.93
CA VAL A 329 -0.82 -4.28 24.25
C VAL A 329 -0.64 -2.79 24.07
N LEU A 330 -1.56 -2.02 24.64
CA LEU A 330 -1.48 -0.56 24.68
C LEU A 330 -0.84 -0.12 25.99
N THR A 331 0.21 0.69 25.89
CA THR A 331 0.93 1.24 27.05
C THR A 331 0.72 2.75 27.18
N ASN A 332 0.71 3.25 28.41
CA ASN A 332 0.74 4.68 28.67
C ASN A 332 2.19 5.23 28.64
N TRP A 333 2.33 6.54 28.87
CA TRP A 333 3.64 7.20 28.86
C TRP A 333 4.59 6.71 29.97
N ASN A 334 4.07 6.07 31.03
CA ASN A 334 4.88 5.42 32.08
C ASN A 334 5.22 3.95 31.76
N GLY A 335 4.86 3.45 30.56
CA GLY A 335 5.12 2.07 30.16
C GLY A 335 4.16 1.04 30.78
N LEU A 336 3.11 1.47 31.49
CA LEU A 336 2.12 0.57 32.08
C LEU A 336 1.15 0.06 31.00
N ALA A 337 0.88 -1.23 30.99
CA ALA A 337 -0.18 -1.81 30.16
C ALA A 337 -1.55 -1.28 30.62
N VAL A 338 -2.26 -0.58 29.74
CA VAL A 338 -3.54 0.10 30.05
C VAL A 338 -4.71 -0.42 29.24
N GLY A 339 -4.44 -1.25 28.24
CA GLY A 339 -5.46 -1.82 27.37
C GLY A 339 -4.85 -2.68 26.27
N GLU A 340 -5.68 -3.05 25.32
CA GLU A 340 -5.25 -3.77 24.14
C GLU A 340 -6.07 -3.34 22.90
N LEU A 341 -5.43 -3.42 21.75
CA LEU A 341 -6.10 -3.46 20.45
C LEU A 341 -6.11 -4.92 20.00
N ARG A 342 -7.25 -5.46 19.62
CA ARG A 342 -7.35 -6.82 19.10
C ARG A 342 -8.23 -6.89 17.85
N ALA A 343 -7.87 -7.77 16.92
CA ALA A 343 -8.74 -8.17 15.83
C ALA A 343 -9.88 -9.06 16.36
N VAL A 344 -11.04 -9.04 15.67
CA VAL A 344 -12.25 -9.78 16.03
C VAL A 344 -12.60 -10.81 14.95
#